data_86a572ca0f7f66185ad29ea784c1b7c2
#
_entry.id   86a572ca0f7f66185ad29ea784c1b7c2
#
_cell.length_a   1.000
_cell.length_b   1.000
_cell.length_c   1.000
_cell.angle_alpha   90.00
_cell.angle_beta   90.00
_cell.angle_gamma   90.00
#
_symmetry.space_group_name_H-M   'P 1'
#
loop_
_entity.id
_entity.type
_entity.pdbx_description
1 polymer ?
#
loop_
_entity_poly.entity_id
_entity_poly.type
_entity_poly.pdbx_seq_one_letter_code
_entity_poly.pdbx_strand_id
1 'polypeptide(L)'
;MRKLWLILFAILFPLSVMAQSAAEISQQESDDRGFLTRLLERNLSSAGREVVIDGFQGALSSRATFRRITIADASGIWLTLNDGAIQWNRSALLRGRIEIAEMSAREILLPRLPAPEEQAPSPEAREFTGFALPELPVGINIDQIRADRVELGEPVIGLAAAISLTGGMSLAGGEGQAKLAIQRLDGPRGSFDLDTAFSNRTQILRLDLTLDEAEDGLLVNLIDLYDKPSVVADISGEGQIRDFGVDIRLATDGLPRVTGRVSASGAPDATGNPGTNFALQLGGDVASLLAPQNRSFFGNQVQL
;
A
#
# COMPACT_ATOMS: atom_id res chain seq x y z
N MET A 1 -2.21 -12.09 -6.02
CA MET A 1 -3.14 -11.01 -5.64
C MET A 1 -4.61 -11.42 -5.54
N ARG A 2 -5.13 -12.40 -6.32
CA ARG A 2 -6.54 -12.88 -6.23
C ARG A 2 -6.92 -13.58 -4.91
N LYS A 3 -5.97 -14.11 -4.14
CA LYS A 3 -6.23 -14.87 -2.90
C LYS A 3 -6.30 -14.00 -1.64
N LEU A 4 -5.76 -12.78 -1.64
CA LEU A 4 -5.87 -11.86 -0.50
C LEU A 4 -7.32 -11.38 -0.28
N TRP A 5 -8.10 -11.32 -1.37
CA TRP A 5 -9.50 -10.91 -1.40
C TRP A 5 -10.48 -11.91 -0.81
N LEU A 6 -10.19 -13.22 -0.94
CA LEU A 6 -11.01 -14.30 -0.37
C LEU A 6 -10.92 -14.36 1.16
N ILE A 7 -9.88 -13.80 1.73
CA ILE A 7 -9.62 -13.81 3.17
C ILE A 7 -10.50 -12.79 3.91
N LEU A 8 -10.73 -11.62 3.31
CA LEU A 8 -11.65 -10.63 3.86
C LEU A 8 -13.10 -11.13 3.86
N PHE A 9 -13.47 -11.98 2.90
CA PHE A 9 -14.82 -12.55 2.75
C PHE A 9 -15.10 -13.71 3.72
N ALA A 10 -14.08 -14.48 4.11
CA ALA A 10 -14.22 -15.62 5.04
C ALA A 10 -14.47 -15.22 6.50
N ILE A 11 -14.26 -13.93 6.84
CA ILE A 11 -14.51 -13.39 8.19
C ILE A 11 -16.01 -13.16 8.48
N LEU A 12 -16.87 -13.24 7.46
CA LEU A 12 -18.22 -12.66 7.49
C LEU A 12 -19.41 -13.63 7.54
N PHE A 13 -19.24 -14.96 7.63
CA PHE A 13 -20.36 -15.91 7.78
C PHE A 13 -19.99 -17.08 8.71
N PRO A 14 -20.88 -17.55 9.63
CA PRO A 14 -22.33 -17.67 9.61
C PRO A 14 -23.08 -17.12 10.84
N LEU A 15 -24.29 -16.67 10.64
CA LEU A 15 -25.30 -16.39 11.68
C LEU A 15 -26.20 -17.62 11.88
N SER A 16 -26.25 -18.12 13.11
CA SER A 16 -27.38 -18.92 13.61
C SER A 16 -27.67 -18.51 15.04
N VAL A 17 -28.88 -18.02 15.28
CA VAL A 17 -29.41 -17.54 16.55
C VAL A 17 -29.92 -18.72 17.36
N MET A 18 -29.47 -18.85 18.62
CA MET A 18 -30.18 -19.51 19.72
C MET A 18 -29.82 -18.86 21.06
N ALA A 19 -30.82 -18.59 21.89
CA ALA A 19 -30.66 -17.99 23.21
C ALA A 19 -30.24 -19.07 24.23
N GLN A 20 -29.16 -18.81 24.95
CA GLN A 20 -28.70 -19.68 26.08
C GLN A 20 -28.22 -18.81 27.27
N SER A 21 -28.17 -19.38 28.48
CA SER A 21 -27.96 -18.64 29.73
C SER A 21 -26.52 -18.10 29.92
N ALA A 22 -26.36 -17.10 30.78
CA ALA A 22 -25.13 -16.31 30.91
C ALA A 22 -23.82 -17.07 31.24
N ALA A 23 -23.93 -18.28 31.86
CA ALA A 23 -22.74 -19.10 32.14
C ALA A 23 -22.29 -19.94 30.95
N GLU A 24 -23.22 -20.35 30.08
CA GLU A 24 -22.92 -21.05 28.82
C GLU A 24 -22.38 -20.05 27.76
N ILE A 25 -22.84 -18.78 27.82
CA ILE A 25 -22.35 -17.71 26.93
C ILE A 25 -20.85 -17.47 27.13
N SER A 26 -20.32 -17.52 28.35
CA SER A 26 -18.90 -17.28 28.62
C SER A 26 -17.98 -18.42 28.16
N GLN A 27 -18.43 -19.68 28.23
CA GLN A 27 -17.69 -20.84 27.70
C GLN A 27 -17.78 -20.93 26.18
N GLN A 28 -18.94 -20.64 25.61
CA GLN A 28 -19.16 -20.62 24.17
C GLN A 28 -18.40 -19.49 23.50
N GLU A 29 -18.34 -18.30 24.14
CA GLU A 29 -17.49 -17.19 23.67
C GLU A 29 -15.99 -17.52 23.65
N SER A 30 -15.50 -18.35 24.59
CA SER A 30 -14.10 -18.79 24.61
C SER A 30 -13.79 -19.83 23.54
N ASP A 31 -14.71 -20.74 23.27
CA ASP A 31 -14.60 -21.78 22.23
C ASP A 31 -14.75 -21.16 20.83
N ASP A 32 -15.69 -20.23 20.65
CA ASP A 32 -15.89 -19.52 19.39
C ASP A 32 -14.70 -18.60 19.06
N ARG A 33 -14.09 -17.96 20.07
CA ARG A 33 -12.83 -17.19 19.90
C ARG A 33 -11.70 -18.09 19.41
N GLY A 34 -11.50 -19.24 20.02
CA GLY A 34 -10.48 -20.20 19.61
C GLY A 34 -10.74 -20.79 18.22
N PHE A 35 -12.02 -21.00 17.86
CA PHE A 35 -12.40 -21.47 16.53
C PHE A 35 -12.14 -20.41 15.46
N LEU A 36 -12.57 -19.16 15.68
CA LEU A 36 -12.36 -18.07 14.73
C LEU A 36 -10.89 -17.72 14.56
N THR A 37 -10.11 -17.71 15.64
CA THR A 37 -8.64 -17.51 15.56
C THR A 37 -8.01 -18.59 14.68
N ARG A 38 -8.32 -19.88 14.94
CA ARG A 38 -7.82 -20.99 14.13
C ARG A 38 -8.31 -20.98 12.68
N LEU A 39 -9.54 -20.49 12.44
CA LEU A 39 -10.06 -20.34 11.08
C LEU A 39 -9.30 -19.23 10.33
N LEU A 40 -9.07 -18.09 10.98
CA LEU A 40 -8.28 -17.00 10.44
C LEU A 40 -6.84 -17.43 10.16
N GLU A 41 -6.17 -18.03 11.12
CA GLU A 41 -4.82 -18.55 10.97
C GLU A 41 -4.71 -19.52 9.79
N ARG A 42 -5.62 -20.49 9.68
CA ARG A 42 -5.65 -21.46 8.57
C ARG A 42 -5.92 -20.83 7.21
N ASN A 43 -6.80 -19.81 7.14
CA ASN A 43 -7.12 -19.17 5.87
C ASN A 43 -6.07 -18.12 5.45
N LEU A 44 -5.39 -17.50 6.43
CA LEU A 44 -4.30 -16.56 6.20
C LEU A 44 -2.97 -17.26 5.95
N SER A 45 -2.80 -18.47 6.53
CA SER A 45 -1.66 -19.32 6.23
C SER A 45 -1.85 -19.98 4.85
N SER A 46 -0.82 -19.94 4.03
CA SER A 46 -0.76 -20.58 2.72
C SER A 46 0.55 -21.38 2.61
N ALA A 47 0.74 -22.15 1.55
CA ALA A 47 2.00 -22.86 1.34
C ALA A 47 3.19 -21.89 1.44
N GLY A 48 4.07 -22.11 2.42
CA GLY A 48 5.25 -21.26 2.69
C GLY A 48 5.00 -20.03 3.57
N ARG A 49 3.76 -19.83 4.10
CA ARG A 49 3.42 -18.71 5.01
C ARG A 49 2.65 -19.21 6.22
N GLU A 50 3.16 -18.89 7.40
CA GLU A 50 2.51 -19.17 8.69
C GLU A 50 2.02 -17.88 9.33
N VAL A 51 0.76 -17.84 9.75
CA VAL A 51 0.15 -16.71 10.47
C VAL A 51 -0.28 -17.18 11.85
N VAL A 52 0.16 -16.49 12.89
CA VAL A 52 -0.22 -16.73 14.29
C VAL A 52 -0.86 -15.47 14.86
N ILE A 53 -2.02 -15.64 15.50
CA ILE A 53 -2.79 -14.55 16.09
C ILE A 53 -2.90 -14.79 17.60
N ASP A 54 -2.39 -13.85 18.39
CA ASP A 54 -2.45 -13.89 19.85
C ASP A 54 -3.36 -12.80 20.41
N GLY A 55 -4.13 -13.16 21.43
CA GLY A 55 -4.98 -12.21 22.16
C GLY A 55 -6.15 -11.64 21.37
N PHE A 56 -6.68 -12.39 20.39
CA PHE A 56 -7.84 -11.97 19.60
C PHE A 56 -9.10 -11.90 20.45
N GLN A 57 -9.80 -10.77 20.41
CA GLN A 57 -11.03 -10.50 21.15
C GLN A 57 -12.04 -9.74 20.30
N GLY A 58 -13.31 -9.80 20.66
CA GLY A 58 -14.35 -9.00 20.03
C GLY A 58 -14.75 -9.42 18.62
N ALA A 59 -14.50 -10.68 18.23
CA ALA A 59 -14.83 -11.19 16.89
C ALA A 59 -16.29 -10.95 16.46
N LEU A 60 -17.22 -11.03 17.39
CA LEU A 60 -18.65 -10.84 17.15
C LEU A 60 -19.14 -9.42 17.49
N SER A 61 -18.27 -8.53 17.95
CA SER A 61 -18.59 -7.12 18.24
C SER A 61 -18.30 -6.23 17.03
N SER A 62 -18.68 -4.94 17.12
CA SER A 62 -18.29 -3.92 16.13
C SER A 62 -16.82 -3.55 16.21
N ARG A 63 -16.09 -4.02 17.23
CA ARG A 63 -14.66 -3.81 17.42
C ARG A 63 -13.98 -5.12 17.79
N ALA A 64 -13.03 -5.55 16.97
CA ALA A 64 -12.11 -6.64 17.29
C ALA A 64 -10.74 -6.06 17.63
N THR A 65 -10.04 -6.72 18.56
CA THR A 65 -8.67 -6.37 18.94
C THR A 65 -7.80 -7.61 18.95
N PHE A 66 -6.50 -7.41 18.76
CA PHE A 66 -5.49 -8.47 18.94
C PHE A 66 -4.27 -7.88 19.63
N ARG A 67 -3.60 -8.69 20.42
CA ARG A 67 -2.36 -8.31 21.07
C ARG A 67 -1.18 -8.40 20.09
N ARG A 68 -1.13 -9.48 19.31
CA ARG A 68 -0.06 -9.72 18.36
C ARG A 68 -0.55 -10.58 17.19
N ILE A 69 -0.10 -10.20 15.99
CA ILE A 69 -0.14 -11.05 14.80
C ILE A 69 1.28 -11.17 14.28
N THR A 70 1.73 -12.40 14.00
CA THR A 70 3.01 -12.66 13.35
C THR A 70 2.79 -13.38 12.04
N ILE A 71 3.58 -13.02 11.05
CA ILE A 71 3.63 -13.70 9.75
C ILE A 71 5.06 -14.16 9.50
N ALA A 72 5.21 -15.46 9.30
CA ALA A 72 6.50 -16.11 9.05
C ALA A 72 6.51 -16.81 7.70
N ASP A 73 7.68 -16.95 7.12
CA ASP A 73 8.00 -17.84 6.00
C ASP A 73 9.09 -18.84 6.42
N ALA A 74 9.63 -19.60 5.49
CA ALA A 74 10.70 -20.56 5.77
C ALA A 74 11.95 -19.96 6.40
N SER A 75 12.16 -18.63 6.24
CA SER A 75 13.29 -17.88 6.82
C SER A 75 12.96 -17.24 8.18
N GLY A 76 11.77 -17.48 8.72
CA GLY A 76 11.30 -16.97 10.00
C GLY A 76 10.29 -15.82 9.89
N ILE A 77 10.07 -15.11 10.99
CA ILE A 77 9.09 -14.00 11.05
C ILE A 77 9.61 -12.82 10.23
N TRP A 78 8.77 -12.33 9.30
CA TRP A 78 9.06 -11.14 8.50
C TRP A 78 8.10 -9.97 8.79
N LEU A 79 6.96 -10.23 9.45
CA LEU A 79 6.02 -9.19 9.86
C LEU A 79 5.48 -9.50 11.25
N THR A 80 5.47 -8.48 12.12
CA THR A 80 4.79 -8.52 13.42
C THR A 80 3.93 -7.28 13.58
N LEU A 81 2.67 -7.45 13.95
CA LEU A 81 1.76 -6.36 14.32
C LEU A 81 1.46 -6.50 15.82
N ASN A 82 1.65 -5.44 16.56
CA ASN A 82 1.38 -5.39 18.00
C ASN A 82 0.23 -4.43 18.31
N ASP A 83 -0.65 -4.85 19.23
CA ASP A 83 -1.76 -4.07 19.78
C ASP A 83 -2.62 -3.42 18.70
N GLY A 84 -3.28 -4.26 17.92
CA GLY A 84 -4.12 -3.78 16.83
C GLY A 84 -5.61 -3.86 17.15
N ALA A 85 -6.36 -3.05 16.40
CA ALA A 85 -7.81 -3.01 16.45
C ALA A 85 -8.40 -2.84 15.05
N ILE A 86 -9.58 -3.42 14.85
CA ILE A 86 -10.41 -3.21 13.68
C ILE A 86 -11.80 -2.84 14.19
N GLN A 87 -12.32 -1.69 13.77
CA GLN A 87 -13.66 -1.25 14.08
C GLN A 87 -14.49 -1.17 12.81
N TRP A 88 -15.57 -1.93 12.73
CA TRP A 88 -16.41 -2.03 11.54
C TRP A 88 -17.88 -1.79 11.80
N ASN A 89 -18.61 -1.42 10.76
CA ASN A 89 -20.05 -1.29 10.78
C ASN A 89 -20.72 -2.61 10.32
N ARG A 90 -21.18 -3.40 11.29
CA ARG A 90 -21.82 -4.70 11.00
C ARG A 90 -23.11 -4.56 10.17
N SER A 91 -23.88 -3.50 10.36
CA SER A 91 -25.12 -3.29 9.61
C SER A 91 -24.88 -2.94 8.13
N ALA A 92 -23.69 -2.45 7.78
CA ALA A 92 -23.31 -2.19 6.40
C ALA A 92 -23.20 -3.48 5.58
N LEU A 93 -22.79 -4.59 6.22
CA LEU A 93 -22.72 -5.91 5.58
C LEU A 93 -24.07 -6.36 5.02
N LEU A 94 -25.16 -6.09 5.76
CA LEU A 94 -26.51 -6.41 5.30
C LEU A 94 -26.93 -5.60 4.06
N ARG A 95 -26.21 -4.53 3.77
CA ARG A 95 -26.37 -3.70 2.56
C ARG A 95 -25.33 -3.96 1.48
N GLY A 96 -24.56 -5.05 1.60
CA GLY A 96 -23.50 -5.40 0.66
C GLY A 96 -22.31 -4.43 0.70
N ARG A 97 -21.98 -3.86 1.87
CA ARG A 97 -20.83 -2.96 2.04
C ARG A 97 -19.99 -3.38 3.23
N ILE A 98 -18.68 -3.27 3.09
CA ILE A 98 -17.70 -3.40 4.14
C ILE A 98 -17.29 -1.99 4.55
N GLU A 99 -17.74 -1.55 5.71
CA GLU A 99 -17.41 -0.24 6.28
C GLU A 99 -16.56 -0.45 7.53
N ILE A 100 -15.29 -0.07 7.44
CA ILE A 100 -14.30 -0.12 8.52
C ILE A 100 -14.02 1.32 8.93
N ALA A 101 -14.45 1.70 10.14
CA ALA A 101 -14.21 3.02 10.68
C ALA A 101 -12.73 3.21 11.05
N GLU A 102 -12.09 2.17 11.61
CA GLU A 102 -10.68 2.20 11.98
C GLU A 102 -10.05 0.82 11.82
N MET A 103 -8.86 0.80 11.25
CA MET A 103 -7.92 -0.32 11.26
C MET A 103 -6.59 0.21 11.81
N SER A 104 -6.20 -0.21 12.99
CA SER A 104 -5.01 0.33 13.65
C SER A 104 -4.11 -0.75 14.22
N ALA A 105 -2.81 -0.41 14.31
CA ALA A 105 -1.81 -1.12 15.07
C ALA A 105 -0.93 -0.10 15.79
N ARG A 106 -0.59 -0.35 17.05
CA ARG A 106 0.34 0.52 17.78
C ARG A 106 1.74 0.42 17.19
N GLU A 107 2.16 -0.80 16.83
CA GLU A 107 3.49 -1.06 16.31
C GLU A 107 3.46 -2.15 15.25
N ILE A 108 4.19 -1.93 14.17
CA ILE A 108 4.44 -2.89 13.10
C ILE A 108 5.95 -3.06 12.97
N LEU A 109 6.44 -4.29 13.05
CA LEU A 109 7.84 -4.62 12.84
C LEU A 109 7.98 -5.35 11.50
N LEU A 110 8.80 -4.80 10.61
CA LEU A 110 9.13 -5.36 9.29
C LEU A 110 10.65 -5.47 9.16
N PRO A 111 11.30 -6.46 9.81
CA PRO A 111 12.75 -6.59 9.80
C PRO A 111 13.32 -6.94 8.41
N ARG A 112 12.51 -7.54 7.54
CA ARG A 112 12.87 -7.92 6.16
C ARG A 112 11.62 -8.08 5.30
N LEU A 113 11.80 -8.13 4.00
CA LEU A 113 10.74 -8.55 3.08
C LEU A 113 10.50 -10.07 3.16
N PRO A 114 9.32 -10.57 2.80
CA PRO A 114 9.07 -12.00 2.68
C PRO A 114 10.00 -12.62 1.62
N ALA A 115 10.41 -13.86 1.86
CA ALA A 115 11.15 -14.62 0.85
C ALA A 115 10.30 -14.74 -0.43
N PRO A 116 10.91 -14.61 -1.64
CA PRO A 116 10.21 -14.87 -2.88
C PRO A 116 9.59 -16.28 -2.84
N GLU A 117 8.29 -16.39 -3.10
CA GLU A 117 7.70 -17.72 -3.33
C GLU A 117 8.41 -18.31 -4.57
N GLU A 118 8.90 -19.56 -4.47
CA GLU A 118 9.41 -20.29 -5.64
C GLU A 118 8.35 -20.22 -6.72
N GLN A 119 8.72 -19.65 -7.84
CA GLN A 119 7.84 -19.12 -8.87
C GLN A 119 6.78 -20.13 -9.31
N ALA A 120 5.53 -19.82 -9.04
CA ALA A 120 4.50 -20.19 -9.99
C ALA A 120 4.91 -19.61 -11.37
N PRO A 121 4.85 -20.39 -12.47
CA PRO A 121 5.26 -19.90 -13.78
C PRO A 121 4.64 -18.54 -14.03
N SER A 122 5.47 -17.57 -14.43
CA SER A 122 5.01 -16.23 -14.81
C SER A 122 3.80 -16.41 -15.70
N PRO A 123 2.65 -15.78 -15.37
CA PRO A 123 1.57 -15.75 -16.34
C PRO A 123 2.16 -15.17 -17.61
N GLU A 124 2.01 -15.89 -18.72
CA GLU A 124 2.35 -15.37 -20.04
C GLU A 124 1.89 -13.92 -20.12
N ALA A 125 2.75 -13.03 -20.61
CA ALA A 125 2.51 -11.60 -20.67
C ALA A 125 1.10 -11.38 -21.25
N ARG A 126 0.15 -11.15 -20.36
CA ARG A 126 -1.22 -10.81 -20.80
C ARG A 126 -1.10 -9.49 -21.50
N GLU A 127 -1.60 -9.46 -22.73
CA GLU A 127 -1.80 -8.22 -23.45
C GLU A 127 -2.34 -7.17 -22.46
N PHE A 128 -1.70 -6.00 -22.43
CA PHE A 128 -2.10 -4.91 -21.53
C PHE A 128 -3.48 -4.41 -21.97
N THR A 129 -4.53 -5.00 -21.43
CA THR A 129 -5.93 -4.68 -21.74
C THR A 129 -6.42 -3.37 -21.12
N GLY A 130 -5.50 -2.55 -20.61
CA GLY A 130 -5.78 -1.30 -19.90
C GLY A 130 -5.85 -1.49 -18.39
N PHE A 131 -5.68 -0.41 -17.65
CA PHE A 131 -5.84 -0.38 -16.21
C PHE A 131 -7.32 -0.29 -15.85
N ALA A 132 -7.77 -1.15 -14.96
CA ALA A 132 -9.09 -1.09 -14.36
C ALA A 132 -9.05 -1.57 -12.92
N LEU A 133 -9.80 -0.90 -12.06
CA LEU A 133 -10.02 -1.38 -10.70
C LEU A 133 -10.92 -2.62 -10.73
N PRO A 134 -10.71 -3.58 -9.81
CA PRO A 134 -11.56 -4.74 -9.71
C PRO A 134 -13.00 -4.32 -9.35
N GLU A 135 -13.97 -4.84 -10.06
CA GLU A 135 -15.38 -4.72 -9.68
C GLU A 135 -15.67 -5.75 -8.61
N LEU A 136 -15.87 -5.24 -7.41
CA LEU A 136 -16.12 -6.08 -6.25
C LEU A 136 -17.62 -6.29 -6.09
N PRO A 137 -18.06 -7.50 -5.65
CA PRO A 137 -19.47 -7.76 -5.35
C PRO A 137 -19.95 -6.92 -4.16
N VAL A 138 -19.03 -6.38 -3.36
CA VAL A 138 -19.33 -5.51 -2.20
C VAL A 138 -18.40 -4.30 -2.23
N GLY A 139 -18.92 -3.12 -1.92
CA GLY A 139 -18.10 -1.93 -1.72
C GLY A 139 -17.30 -2.02 -0.42
N ILE A 140 -16.06 -1.54 -0.47
CA ILE A 140 -15.17 -1.44 0.69
C ILE A 140 -14.90 0.03 0.97
N ASN A 141 -15.04 0.41 2.24
CA ASN A 141 -14.63 1.72 2.75
C ASN A 141 -13.86 1.52 4.05
N ILE A 142 -12.65 2.06 4.11
CA ILE A 142 -11.83 2.11 5.31
C ILE A 142 -11.55 3.59 5.58
N ASP A 143 -12.24 4.17 6.58
CA ASP A 143 -12.13 5.59 6.88
C ASP A 143 -10.76 5.95 7.42
N GLN A 144 -10.21 5.09 8.29
CA GLN A 144 -8.90 5.30 8.88
C GLN A 144 -8.08 4.02 8.97
N ILE A 145 -6.88 4.08 8.38
CA ILE A 145 -5.78 3.13 8.60
C ILE A 145 -4.73 3.88 9.42
N ARG A 146 -4.22 3.26 10.49
CA ARG A 146 -3.24 3.89 11.36
C ARG A 146 -2.22 2.89 11.88
N ALA A 147 -0.94 3.23 11.77
CA ALA A 147 0.13 2.61 12.51
C ALA A 147 0.93 3.71 13.23
N ASP A 148 0.95 3.66 14.57
CA ASP A 148 1.66 4.70 15.35
C ASP A 148 3.16 4.61 15.13
N ARG A 149 3.69 3.39 14.93
CA ARG A 149 5.08 3.12 14.66
C ARG A 149 5.23 1.91 13.73
N VAL A 150 5.96 2.08 12.65
CA VAL A 150 6.40 1.00 11.76
C VAL A 150 7.92 0.99 11.77
N GLU A 151 8.52 -0.09 12.25
CA GLU A 151 9.97 -0.29 12.22
C GLU A 151 10.35 -1.09 10.98
N LEU A 152 11.12 -0.46 10.11
CA LEU A 152 11.66 -1.04 8.89
C LEU A 152 13.10 -1.48 9.14
N GLY A 153 13.40 -2.74 8.89
CA GLY A 153 14.78 -3.23 8.94
C GLY A 153 15.60 -2.78 7.73
N GLU A 154 16.91 -2.71 7.88
CA GLU A 154 17.83 -2.39 6.78
C GLU A 154 17.57 -3.18 5.48
N PRO A 155 17.28 -4.51 5.52
CA PRO A 155 17.00 -5.28 4.29
C PRO A 155 15.74 -4.85 3.53
N VAL A 156 14.90 -3.95 4.09
CA VAL A 156 13.65 -3.51 3.45
C VAL A 156 13.89 -2.37 2.46
N ILE A 157 14.65 -1.36 2.88
CA ILE A 157 14.87 -0.10 2.13
C ILE A 157 16.33 0.35 2.11
N GLY A 158 17.29 -0.49 2.53
CA GLY A 158 18.73 -0.15 2.56
C GLY A 158 19.19 0.57 3.81
N LEU A 159 18.27 0.92 4.73
CA LEU A 159 18.58 1.45 6.06
C LEU A 159 17.48 1.06 7.05
N ALA A 160 17.82 1.03 8.34
CA ALA A 160 16.81 0.87 9.38
C ALA A 160 16.10 2.21 9.62
N ALA A 161 14.77 2.21 9.70
CA ALA A 161 14.00 3.42 9.91
C ALA A 161 12.72 3.16 10.72
N ALA A 162 12.23 4.19 11.37
CA ALA A 162 10.93 4.17 12.03
C ALA A 162 10.04 5.27 11.45
N ILE A 163 8.81 4.88 11.09
CA ILE A 163 7.81 5.78 10.52
C ILE A 163 6.46 5.62 11.25
N SER A 164 5.61 6.63 11.15
CA SER A 164 4.17 6.49 11.36
C SER A 164 3.44 6.47 10.03
N LEU A 165 2.26 5.84 10.01
CA LEU A 165 1.44 5.74 8.82
C LEU A 165 -0.02 6.03 9.19
N THR A 166 -0.65 6.91 8.42
CA THR A 166 -2.10 7.14 8.45
C THR A 166 -2.65 7.14 7.03
N GLY A 167 -3.90 6.74 6.88
CA GLY A 167 -4.52 6.74 5.57
C GLY A 167 -5.97 6.33 5.61
N GLY A 168 -6.55 6.17 4.44
CA GLY A 168 -7.88 5.66 4.24
C GLY A 168 -8.09 5.29 2.77
N MET A 169 -9.07 4.44 2.51
CA MET A 169 -9.37 4.03 1.14
C MET A 169 -10.83 3.66 0.96
N SER A 170 -11.31 3.84 -0.26
CA SER A 170 -12.59 3.26 -0.66
C SER A 170 -12.49 2.62 -2.05
N LEU A 171 -13.28 1.56 -2.27
CA LEU A 171 -13.42 0.90 -3.55
C LEU A 171 -14.82 0.32 -3.68
N ALA A 172 -15.60 0.84 -4.62
CA ALA A 172 -16.95 0.37 -4.89
C ALA A 172 -17.34 0.65 -6.35
N GLY A 173 -17.93 -0.33 -7.04
CA GLY A 173 -18.46 -0.16 -8.39
C GLY A 173 -17.43 0.33 -9.42
N GLY A 174 -16.16 -0.06 -9.28
CA GLY A 174 -15.08 0.42 -10.14
C GLY A 174 -14.62 1.85 -9.90
N GLU A 175 -15.08 2.49 -8.81
CA GLU A 175 -14.59 3.77 -8.31
C GLU A 175 -13.66 3.50 -7.12
N GLY A 176 -12.45 4.05 -7.12
CA GLY A 176 -11.48 3.90 -6.06
C GLY A 176 -10.81 5.21 -5.67
N GLN A 177 -10.55 5.38 -4.41
CA GLN A 177 -9.73 6.46 -3.88
C GLN A 177 -8.88 5.97 -2.71
N ALA A 178 -7.71 6.56 -2.53
CA ALA A 178 -6.83 6.27 -1.42
C ALA A 178 -6.05 7.52 -1.00
N LYS A 179 -5.87 7.66 0.31
CA LYS A 179 -4.99 8.65 0.92
C LYS A 179 -4.00 7.94 1.82
N LEU A 180 -2.76 8.39 1.80
CA LEU A 180 -1.69 7.86 2.64
C LEU A 180 -0.81 9.01 3.09
N ALA A 181 -0.53 9.08 4.38
CA ALA A 181 0.45 9.99 4.95
C ALA A 181 1.45 9.19 5.79
N ILE A 182 2.74 9.41 5.55
CA ILE A 182 3.85 8.78 6.25
C ILE A 182 4.72 9.87 6.84
N GLN A 183 5.13 9.69 8.10
CA GLN A 183 6.06 10.58 8.79
C GLN A 183 7.22 9.77 9.37
N ARG A 184 8.44 10.22 9.18
CA ARG A 184 9.62 9.63 9.78
C ARG A 184 9.72 9.97 11.27
N LEU A 185 10.06 8.99 12.12
CA LEU A 185 10.06 9.12 13.59
C LEU A 185 11.45 8.98 14.23
N ASP A 186 12.46 8.55 13.48
CA ASP A 186 13.80 8.20 13.97
C ASP A 186 14.82 9.35 13.90
N GLY A 187 14.33 10.58 13.74
CA GLY A 187 15.12 11.81 13.85
C GLY A 187 15.25 12.62 12.56
N PRO A 188 15.73 12.08 11.43
CA PRO A 188 15.75 12.83 10.19
C PRO A 188 14.32 13.23 9.74
N ARG A 189 14.20 14.45 9.16
CA ARG A 189 12.92 14.87 8.59
C ARG A 189 12.58 13.97 7.41
N GLY A 190 11.33 13.50 7.38
CA GLY A 190 10.80 12.72 6.27
C GLY A 190 9.28 12.69 6.34
N SER A 191 8.63 13.14 5.27
CA SER A 191 7.19 13.07 5.07
C SER A 191 6.86 12.66 3.64
N PHE A 192 5.82 11.86 3.50
CA PHE A 192 5.26 11.43 2.24
C PHE A 192 3.74 11.49 2.34
N ASP A 193 3.11 12.18 1.40
CA ASP A 193 1.66 12.28 1.30
C ASP A 193 1.22 11.87 -0.11
N LEU A 194 0.19 11.03 -0.18
CA LEU A 194 -0.43 10.56 -1.41
C LEU A 194 -1.94 10.75 -1.33
N ASP A 195 -2.53 11.39 -2.35
CA ASP A 195 -3.97 11.40 -2.60
C ASP A 195 -4.19 10.92 -4.05
N THR A 196 -4.95 9.84 -4.21
CA THR A 196 -5.22 9.28 -5.54
C THR A 196 -6.66 8.81 -5.65
N ALA A 197 -7.22 8.96 -6.86
CA ALA A 197 -8.54 8.45 -7.20
C ALA A 197 -8.56 7.96 -8.65
N PHE A 198 -9.32 6.90 -8.90
CA PHE A 198 -9.53 6.36 -10.23
C PHE A 198 -10.95 5.87 -10.42
N SER A 199 -11.49 6.05 -11.62
CA SER A 199 -12.81 5.61 -12.03
C SER A 199 -12.75 4.76 -13.29
N ASN A 200 -13.26 3.53 -13.21
CA ASN A 200 -13.40 2.65 -14.38
C ASN A 200 -14.35 3.25 -15.44
N ARG A 201 -15.37 3.97 -14.98
CA ARG A 201 -16.39 4.54 -15.88
C ARG A 201 -15.88 5.69 -16.71
N THR A 202 -15.15 6.62 -16.08
CA THR A 202 -14.61 7.80 -16.76
C THR A 202 -13.18 7.59 -17.24
N GLN A 203 -12.48 6.55 -16.74
CA GLN A 203 -11.07 6.27 -16.97
C GLN A 203 -10.17 7.42 -16.52
N ILE A 204 -10.66 8.25 -15.59
CA ILE A 204 -9.90 9.38 -15.04
C ILE A 204 -9.11 8.89 -13.82
N LEU A 205 -7.80 9.15 -13.85
CA LEU A 205 -6.89 9.04 -12.73
C LEU A 205 -6.59 10.43 -12.21
N ARG A 206 -6.67 10.62 -10.89
CA ARG A 206 -6.09 11.76 -10.18
C ARG A 206 -4.97 11.26 -9.29
N LEU A 207 -3.85 11.94 -9.30
CA LEU A 207 -2.67 11.64 -8.50
C LEU A 207 -2.09 12.95 -7.97
N ASP A 208 -1.95 13.04 -6.65
CA ASP A 208 -1.21 14.08 -5.94
C ASP A 208 -0.26 13.39 -4.96
N LEU A 209 1.03 13.61 -5.12
CA LEU A 209 2.09 13.04 -4.30
C LEU A 209 3.06 14.13 -3.90
N THR A 210 3.33 14.24 -2.62
CA THR A 210 4.38 15.09 -2.08
C THR A 210 5.35 14.29 -1.23
N LEU A 211 6.64 14.64 -1.32
CA LEU A 211 7.73 14.08 -0.54
C LEU A 211 8.62 15.21 -0.05
N ASP A 212 8.98 15.18 1.23
CA ASP A 212 10.00 16.05 1.81
C ASP A 212 10.89 15.22 2.74
N GLU A 213 12.13 14.97 2.32
CA GLU A 213 13.11 14.20 3.08
C GLU A 213 14.41 14.97 3.28
N ALA A 214 14.98 14.84 4.47
CA ALA A 214 16.34 15.29 4.73
C ALA A 214 17.37 14.40 4.01
N GLU A 215 18.63 14.76 4.06
CA GLU A 215 19.75 13.93 3.62
C GLU A 215 19.64 12.52 4.18
N ASP A 216 20.11 11.53 3.43
CA ASP A 216 20.03 10.11 3.77
C ASP A 216 18.58 9.63 4.05
N GLY A 217 17.63 10.18 3.28
CA GLY A 217 16.20 9.88 3.35
C GLY A 217 15.85 8.46 2.89
N LEU A 218 14.59 8.08 3.07
CA LEU A 218 14.11 6.73 2.71
C LEU A 218 14.13 6.51 1.20
N LEU A 219 13.67 7.50 0.42
CA LEU A 219 13.62 7.39 -1.03
C LEU A 219 15.02 7.30 -1.63
N VAL A 220 15.94 8.18 -1.22
CA VAL A 220 17.29 8.21 -1.80
C VAL A 220 18.08 6.95 -1.49
N ASN A 221 17.80 6.29 -0.35
CA ASN A 221 18.36 4.98 -0.02
C ASN A 221 17.71 3.86 -0.85
N LEU A 222 16.39 3.88 -1.01
CA LEU A 222 15.66 2.88 -1.78
C LEU A 222 16.08 2.83 -3.25
N ILE A 223 16.33 4.00 -3.86
CA ILE A 223 16.75 4.11 -5.28
C ILE A 223 18.28 4.21 -5.45
N ASP A 224 19.04 4.14 -4.36
CA ASP A 224 20.51 4.29 -4.32
C ASP A 224 20.99 5.57 -5.05
N LEU A 225 20.34 6.70 -4.73
CA LEU A 225 20.68 7.97 -5.35
C LEU A 225 22.06 8.42 -4.86
N TYR A 226 22.91 8.84 -5.82
CA TYR A 226 24.27 9.29 -5.53
C TYR A 226 24.26 10.46 -4.52
N ASP A 227 25.17 10.39 -3.53
CA ASP A 227 25.37 11.40 -2.47
C ASP A 227 24.19 11.55 -1.50
N LYS A 228 23.10 10.82 -1.73
CA LYS A 228 21.90 10.77 -0.86
C LYS A 228 21.43 12.14 -0.36
N PRO A 229 21.22 13.11 -1.24
CA PRO A 229 20.86 14.47 -0.88
C PRO A 229 19.50 14.56 -0.21
N SER A 230 19.18 15.69 0.40
CA SER A 230 17.80 16.00 0.77
C SER A 230 16.93 16.10 -0.49
N VAL A 231 15.68 15.64 -0.40
CA VAL A 231 14.75 15.60 -1.54
C VAL A 231 13.42 16.24 -1.18
N VAL A 232 12.98 17.17 -2.04
CA VAL A 232 11.59 17.64 -2.06
C VAL A 232 11.03 17.32 -3.45
N ALA A 233 9.91 16.59 -3.49
CA ALA A 233 9.26 16.25 -4.75
C ALA A 233 7.76 16.50 -4.68
N ASP A 234 7.22 17.09 -5.75
CA ASP A 234 5.80 17.25 -6.00
C ASP A 234 5.47 16.59 -7.35
N ILE A 235 4.54 15.66 -7.35
CA ILE A 235 4.05 14.98 -8.55
C ILE A 235 2.55 15.07 -8.55
N SER A 236 1.96 15.72 -9.56
CA SER A 236 0.52 15.84 -9.64
C SER A 236 0.01 15.70 -11.06
N GLY A 237 -1.19 15.13 -11.20
CA GLY A 237 -1.83 14.98 -12.50
C GLY A 237 -3.27 14.53 -12.37
N GLU A 238 -4.08 14.94 -13.34
CA GLU A 238 -5.45 14.49 -13.50
C GLU A 238 -5.76 14.34 -14.99
N GLY A 239 -6.32 13.21 -15.37
CA GLY A 239 -6.67 12.95 -16.77
C GLY A 239 -7.08 11.52 -17.03
N GLN A 240 -7.48 11.25 -18.27
CA GLN A 240 -7.78 9.89 -18.69
C GLN A 240 -6.51 9.04 -18.71
N ILE A 241 -6.57 7.81 -18.17
CA ILE A 241 -5.39 6.93 -18.08
C ILE A 241 -4.74 6.61 -19.44
N ARG A 242 -5.51 6.71 -20.53
CA ARG A 242 -4.99 6.53 -21.90
C ARG A 242 -4.30 7.75 -22.47
N ASP A 243 -4.47 8.91 -21.82
CA ASP A 243 -3.82 10.17 -22.15
C ASP A 243 -3.52 10.90 -20.82
N PHE A 244 -2.69 10.25 -20.01
CA PHE A 244 -2.39 10.71 -18.66
C PHE A 244 -1.06 11.43 -18.62
N GLY A 245 -1.06 12.59 -17.97
CA GLY A 245 0.17 13.37 -17.76
C GLY A 245 0.31 13.79 -16.31
N VAL A 246 1.54 13.76 -15.82
CA VAL A 246 1.92 14.25 -14.50
C VAL A 246 2.91 15.41 -14.63
N ASP A 247 2.69 16.45 -13.85
CA ASP A 247 3.65 17.50 -13.62
C ASP A 247 4.57 17.09 -12.48
N ILE A 248 5.87 17.23 -12.68
CA ILE A 248 6.91 16.82 -11.75
C ILE A 248 7.73 18.05 -11.36
N ARG A 249 7.96 18.24 -10.08
CA ARG A 249 8.94 19.16 -9.51
C ARG A 249 9.81 18.36 -8.54
N LEU A 250 11.11 18.41 -8.74
CA LEU A 250 12.10 17.77 -7.89
C LEU A 250 13.19 18.77 -7.54
N ALA A 251 13.45 18.91 -6.24
CA ALA A 251 14.58 19.68 -5.72
C ALA A 251 15.45 18.78 -4.83
N THR A 252 16.75 19.00 -4.86
CA THR A 252 17.70 18.41 -3.91
C THR A 252 18.54 19.50 -3.29
N ASP A 253 18.79 19.41 -1.98
CA ASP A 253 19.54 20.40 -1.20
C ASP A 253 19.02 21.83 -1.36
N GLY A 254 17.69 21.96 -1.47
CA GLY A 254 17.00 23.22 -1.68
C GLY A 254 17.14 23.81 -3.09
N LEU A 255 17.80 23.12 -4.03
CA LEU A 255 17.99 23.57 -5.41
C LEU A 255 17.06 22.82 -6.36
N PRO A 256 16.29 23.51 -7.23
CA PRO A 256 15.50 22.87 -8.28
C PRO A 256 16.39 22.01 -9.19
N ARG A 257 16.03 20.75 -9.40
CA ARG A 257 16.78 19.81 -10.24
C ARG A 257 16.03 19.40 -11.49
N VAL A 258 14.76 19.06 -11.34
CA VAL A 258 13.92 18.63 -12.45
C VAL A 258 12.56 19.32 -12.34
N THR A 259 12.10 19.87 -13.43
CA THR A 259 10.74 20.39 -13.56
C THR A 259 10.21 20.05 -14.94
N GLY A 260 8.97 19.66 -15.02
CA GLY A 260 8.31 19.45 -16.30
C GLY A 260 7.17 18.47 -16.24
N ARG A 261 6.83 17.90 -17.38
CA ARG A 261 5.69 17.00 -17.55
C ARG A 261 6.12 15.70 -18.18
N VAL A 262 5.63 14.62 -17.63
CA VAL A 262 5.70 13.28 -18.24
C VAL A 262 4.29 12.89 -18.63
N SER A 263 4.07 12.47 -19.87
CA SER A 263 2.78 11.98 -20.32
C SER A 263 2.88 10.66 -21.05
N ALA A 264 1.83 9.85 -20.90
CA ALA A 264 1.65 8.60 -21.60
C ALA A 264 0.34 8.65 -22.39
N SER A 265 0.39 8.41 -23.69
CA SER A 265 -0.78 8.39 -24.56
C SER A 265 -0.89 7.07 -25.31
N GLY A 266 -2.12 6.53 -25.39
CA GLY A 266 -2.39 5.33 -26.19
C GLY A 266 -2.29 5.64 -27.66
N ALA A 267 -1.42 4.93 -28.38
CA ALA A 267 -1.33 5.00 -29.83
C ALA A 267 -1.00 3.60 -30.39
N PRO A 268 -1.47 3.28 -31.60
CA PRO A 268 -1.06 2.02 -32.25
C PRO A 268 0.44 2.07 -32.55
N ASP A 269 1.11 0.94 -32.40
CA ASP A 269 2.49 0.75 -32.83
C ASP A 269 2.59 0.75 -34.38
N ALA A 270 3.81 0.65 -34.92
CA ALA A 270 4.05 0.63 -36.37
C ALA A 270 3.39 -0.56 -37.09
N THR A 271 2.90 -1.57 -36.38
CA THR A 271 2.23 -2.76 -36.90
C THR A 271 0.71 -2.72 -36.68
N GLY A 272 0.20 -1.62 -36.06
CA GLY A 272 -1.24 -1.44 -35.79
C GLY A 272 -1.72 -2.06 -34.48
N ASN A 273 -0.83 -2.62 -33.65
CA ASN A 273 -1.18 -3.14 -32.35
C ASN A 273 -1.32 -2.00 -31.32
N PRO A 274 -2.14 -2.20 -30.26
CA PRO A 274 -2.21 -1.24 -29.16
C PRO A 274 -0.82 -0.99 -28.55
N GLY A 275 -0.37 0.27 -28.54
CA GLY A 275 0.89 0.70 -27.95
C GLY A 275 0.68 1.90 -27.04
N THR A 276 1.75 2.31 -26.34
CA THR A 276 1.78 3.51 -25.51
C THR A 276 2.94 4.40 -25.93
N ASN A 277 2.66 5.62 -26.30
CA ASN A 277 3.66 6.66 -26.51
C ASN A 277 3.94 7.36 -25.19
N PHE A 278 5.23 7.54 -24.88
CA PHE A 278 5.66 8.38 -23.78
C PHE A 278 6.24 9.67 -24.32
N ALA A 279 5.80 10.80 -23.77
CA ALA A 279 6.38 12.09 -24.02
C ALA A 279 6.95 12.65 -22.71
N LEU A 280 8.22 13.07 -22.76
CA LEU A 280 8.92 13.69 -21.65
C LEU A 280 9.24 15.11 -22.05
N GLN A 281 8.77 16.07 -21.26
CA GLN A 281 9.10 17.48 -21.38
C GLN A 281 9.70 17.92 -20.04
N LEU A 282 10.92 17.47 -19.80
CA LEU A 282 11.64 17.70 -18.55
C LEU A 282 12.81 18.66 -18.81
N GLY A 283 12.99 19.59 -17.90
CA GLY A 283 14.13 20.50 -17.91
C GLY A 283 14.76 20.60 -16.53
N GLY A 284 16.07 20.88 -16.49
CA GLY A 284 16.77 21.11 -15.25
C GLY A 284 18.20 20.52 -15.18
N ASP A 285 18.79 20.57 -13.99
CA ASP A 285 20.14 20.08 -13.69
C ASP A 285 20.10 18.60 -13.27
N VAL A 286 19.85 17.73 -14.22
CA VAL A 286 19.84 16.26 -13.99
C VAL A 286 21.25 15.74 -13.68
N ALA A 287 22.30 16.41 -14.16
CA ALA A 287 23.68 15.97 -13.96
C ALA A 287 24.06 15.89 -12.47
N SER A 288 23.50 16.78 -11.65
CA SER A 288 23.73 16.78 -10.20
C SER A 288 23.17 15.56 -9.47
N LEU A 289 22.20 14.88 -10.06
CA LEU A 289 21.59 13.65 -9.51
C LEU A 289 22.41 12.38 -9.84
N LEU A 290 23.38 12.50 -10.75
CA LEU A 290 24.15 11.37 -11.25
C LEU A 290 25.50 11.29 -10.56
N ALA A 291 25.98 10.06 -10.43
CA ALA A 291 27.37 9.81 -10.00
C ALA A 291 28.35 10.49 -10.95
N PRO A 292 29.51 11.02 -10.46
CA PRO A 292 30.45 11.82 -11.23
C PRO A 292 30.87 11.21 -12.57
N GLN A 293 31.03 9.91 -12.63
CA GLN A 293 31.39 9.16 -13.83
C GLN A 293 30.33 9.22 -14.93
N ASN A 294 29.08 9.49 -14.60
CA ASN A 294 27.95 9.52 -15.54
C ASN A 294 27.58 10.96 -15.95
N ARG A 295 28.07 11.99 -15.26
CA ARG A 295 27.73 13.41 -15.51
C ARG A 295 28.13 13.90 -16.89
N SER A 296 29.26 13.42 -17.40
CA SER A 296 29.79 13.84 -18.72
C SER A 296 28.87 13.44 -19.90
N PHE A 297 27.99 12.45 -19.69
CA PHE A 297 27.05 11.98 -20.71
C PHE A 297 25.87 12.94 -20.90
N PHE A 298 25.41 13.61 -19.82
CA PHE A 298 24.20 14.43 -19.85
C PHE A 298 24.43 15.94 -19.97
N GLY A 299 25.66 16.45 -19.84
CA GLY A 299 25.94 17.89 -19.83
C GLY A 299 25.36 18.59 -18.58
N ASN A 300 25.52 19.95 -18.53
CA ASN A 300 25.10 20.74 -17.37
C ASN A 300 23.60 21.10 -17.35
N GLN A 301 22.90 20.94 -18.45
CA GLN A 301 21.45 21.14 -18.56
C GLN A 301 20.91 20.16 -19.61
N VAL A 302 19.88 19.43 -19.23
CA VAL A 302 19.16 18.54 -20.13
C VAL A 302 17.77 19.12 -20.40
N GLN A 303 17.44 19.26 -21.69
CA GLN A 303 16.08 19.45 -22.17
C GLN A 303 15.72 18.20 -22.97
N LEU A 304 14.72 17.47 -22.53
CA LEU A 304 14.17 16.31 -23.22
C LEU A 304 12.73 16.59 -23.63
#